data_7ff8fd890895580535992a8c27f3486a
#
_entry.id   7ff8fd890895580535992a8c27f3486a
#
_cell.length_a   1.000
_cell.length_b   1.000
_cell.length_c   1.000
_cell.angle_alpha   90.00
_cell.angle_beta   90.00
_cell.angle_gamma   90.00
#
_symmetry.space_group_name_H-M   'P 1'
#
loop_
_entity.id
_entity.type
_entity.pdbx_description
1 polymer ?
#
loop_
_entity_poly.entity_id
_entity_poly.type
_entity_poly.pdbx_seq_one_letter_code
_entity_poly.pdbx_strand_id
1 'polypeptide(L)'
;SAASDVYKRQGLDQAFRRVKKNLRVPGFRKGHVSRVIFDQYYGEEALYEDALNIVLPNAYSAAVKEAGIKAVGQPQIVPVSMDKDKDWTMKATVTVEPEVKLGDYKGIEVLKQNTRVYQKDIDAELDKRREQNAELVLKKGKAEKGDTVTIDYKGTIDDKPFEGGSAENYSLELGSGAFIPGFEDQLEGHEAGDDVDVVVTFPEDYGAKDLAGKEAHFATKIHEVKSKQLPKLDDEFAKDVDDSVDTLDDLKEKIKKDLEEQKEQQANDAIQEAAIEGAVSNATIDEIPDAMIQEDVDTQLNQYLGNMQRQGIDPQTYYKLTNTNEQQLRSQFEKNAAERVKTNLVLEAIVAAEDLKATKEEIDKEIKDLASEYNMDEKMVRNTLSDDMLGHDITVRKAMDLITDNAKQVAKSKLENKEDDDKKESK
;
A
#
# COMPACT_ATOMS: atom_id res chain seq x y z
N SER A 1 17.98 9.76 41.70
CA SER A 1 19.16 8.89 41.67
C SER A 1 20.39 9.68 41.17
N ALA A 2 21.61 9.19 41.40
CA ALA A 2 22.84 9.88 40.98
C ALA A 2 22.88 10.17 39.45
N ALA A 3 22.16 9.40 38.67
CA ALA A 3 21.99 9.62 37.22
C ALA A 3 21.17 10.90 36.93
N SER A 4 20.15 11.21 37.72
CA SER A 4 19.28 12.37 37.55
C SER A 4 20.05 13.68 37.69
N ASP A 5 20.94 13.81 38.68
CA ASP A 5 21.74 15.00 38.88
C ASP A 5 22.76 15.26 37.76
N VAL A 6 23.32 14.18 37.19
CA VAL A 6 24.24 14.28 36.06
C VAL A 6 23.49 14.77 34.80
N TYR A 7 22.31 14.23 34.50
CA TYR A 7 21.49 14.69 33.37
C TYR A 7 21.05 16.15 33.53
N LYS A 8 20.60 16.56 34.72
CA LYS A 8 20.24 17.94 35.01
C LYS A 8 21.38 18.91 34.73
N ARG A 9 22.59 18.64 35.28
CA ARG A 9 23.78 19.47 35.04
C ARG A 9 24.17 19.54 33.56
N GLN A 10 24.19 18.40 32.87
CA GLN A 10 24.49 18.35 31.43
C GLN A 10 23.46 19.15 30.62
N GLY A 11 22.18 19.03 30.93
CA GLY A 11 21.12 19.78 30.28
C GLY A 11 21.27 21.28 30.46
N LEU A 12 21.50 21.72 31.70
CA LEU A 12 21.71 23.14 32.03
C LEU A 12 22.95 23.71 31.32
N ASP A 13 24.05 22.96 31.26
CA ASP A 13 25.26 23.38 30.56
C ASP A 13 25.06 23.50 29.07
N GLN A 14 24.32 22.56 28.46
CA GLN A 14 24.00 22.58 27.02
C GLN A 14 23.03 23.73 26.70
N ALA A 15 22.00 23.93 27.53
CA ALA A 15 21.05 25.03 27.39
C ALA A 15 21.79 26.37 27.47
N PHE A 16 22.66 26.57 28.47
CA PHE A 16 23.47 27.77 28.58
C PHE A 16 24.35 27.99 27.33
N ARG A 17 25.01 26.96 26.81
CA ARG A 17 25.82 27.07 25.58
C ARG A 17 25.02 27.52 24.36
N ARG A 18 23.74 27.13 24.27
CA ARG A 18 22.84 27.56 23.18
C ARG A 18 22.45 29.03 23.36
N VAL A 19 21.95 29.39 24.52
CA VAL A 19 21.49 30.76 24.85
C VAL A 19 22.64 31.76 24.80
N LYS A 20 23.83 31.39 25.33
CA LYS A 20 25.03 32.24 25.39
C LYS A 20 25.38 32.89 24.05
N LYS A 21 25.25 32.18 22.94
CA LYS A 21 25.64 32.68 21.61
C LYS A 21 24.92 33.96 21.20
N ASN A 22 23.69 34.14 21.68
CA ASN A 22 22.84 35.28 21.33
C ASN A 22 22.66 36.27 22.48
N LEU A 23 23.20 35.97 23.66
CA LEU A 23 22.99 36.74 24.87
C LEU A 23 23.73 38.08 24.82
N ARG A 24 23.02 39.15 25.20
CA ARG A 24 23.57 40.47 25.38
C ARG A 24 23.33 40.89 26.86
N VAL A 25 24.40 41.05 27.62
CA VAL A 25 24.37 41.53 28.99
C VAL A 25 25.14 42.84 29.03
N PRO A 26 24.60 43.90 29.65
CA PRO A 26 25.32 45.18 29.81
C PRO A 26 26.71 44.97 30.44
N GLY A 27 27.73 45.54 29.84
CA GLY A 27 29.11 45.41 30.29
C GLY A 27 29.88 44.18 29.73
N PHE A 28 29.23 43.32 28.96
CA PHE A 28 29.84 42.13 28.38
C PHE A 28 29.71 42.09 26.85
N ARG A 29 30.74 41.57 26.18
CA ARG A 29 30.65 41.29 24.73
C ARG A 29 29.65 40.18 24.45
N LYS A 30 28.83 40.35 23.41
CA LYS A 30 27.85 39.33 22.97
C LYS A 30 28.51 37.94 22.88
N GLY A 31 27.90 36.96 23.54
CA GLY A 31 28.37 35.58 23.54
C GLY A 31 29.52 35.26 24.49
N HIS A 32 30.01 36.23 25.26
CA HIS A 32 31.14 36.06 26.20
C HIS A 32 30.77 36.15 27.69
N VAL A 33 29.50 35.93 28.01
CA VAL A 33 29.00 35.90 29.39
C VAL A 33 29.35 34.55 30.04
N SER A 34 29.85 34.56 31.29
CA SER A 34 30.04 33.31 32.06
C SER A 34 28.71 32.81 32.66
N ARG A 35 28.66 31.53 33.02
CA ARG A 35 27.50 30.93 33.65
C ARG A 35 27.12 31.64 34.95
N VAL A 36 28.10 31.96 35.78
CA VAL A 36 27.89 32.64 37.05
C VAL A 36 27.22 34.02 36.87
N ILE A 37 27.67 34.78 35.87
CA ILE A 37 27.09 36.09 35.55
C ILE A 37 25.68 35.95 34.99
N PHE A 38 25.44 34.90 34.15
CA PHE A 38 24.10 34.60 33.65
C PHE A 38 23.15 34.31 34.82
N ASP A 39 23.53 33.43 35.72
CA ASP A 39 22.72 33.03 36.89
C ASP A 39 22.43 34.20 37.84
N GLN A 40 23.36 35.16 37.97
CA GLN A 40 23.14 36.39 38.76
C GLN A 40 22.14 37.36 38.10
N TYR A 41 22.14 37.45 36.76
CA TYR A 41 21.30 38.42 36.06
C TYR A 41 19.90 37.86 35.72
N TYR A 42 19.79 36.60 35.36
CA TYR A 42 18.56 35.99 34.82
C TYR A 42 18.00 34.90 35.74
N GLY A 43 18.78 34.39 36.68
CA GLY A 43 18.46 33.20 37.46
C GLY A 43 18.78 31.93 36.66
N GLU A 44 19.10 30.85 37.36
CA GLU A 44 19.30 29.53 36.76
C GLU A 44 18.02 29.00 36.13
N GLU A 45 16.86 29.37 36.72
CA GLU A 45 15.52 28.96 36.29
C GLU A 45 15.22 29.35 34.82
N ALA A 46 15.86 30.42 34.33
CA ALA A 46 15.73 30.85 32.93
C ALA A 46 16.22 29.81 31.92
N LEU A 47 17.00 28.80 32.35
CA LEU A 47 17.49 27.72 31.49
C LEU A 47 16.69 26.42 31.65
N TYR A 48 15.74 26.36 32.57
CA TYR A 48 15.08 25.09 32.93
C TYR A 48 14.28 24.50 31.78
N GLU A 49 13.55 25.28 31.01
CA GLU A 49 12.78 24.84 29.89
C GLU A 49 13.69 24.29 28.79
N ASP A 50 14.73 25.02 28.39
CA ASP A 50 15.70 24.58 27.39
C ASP A 50 16.46 23.34 27.84
N ALA A 51 16.87 23.28 29.12
CA ALA A 51 17.57 22.13 29.68
C ALA A 51 16.66 20.89 29.70
N LEU A 52 15.39 21.07 30.10
CA LEU A 52 14.40 20.00 30.10
C LEU A 52 14.22 19.43 28.70
N ASN A 53 14.01 20.27 27.71
CA ASN A 53 13.84 19.84 26.32
C ASN A 53 15.05 19.07 25.77
N ILE A 54 16.25 19.33 26.30
CA ILE A 54 17.49 18.62 25.95
C ILE A 54 17.55 17.23 26.60
N VAL A 55 17.22 17.12 27.89
CA VAL A 55 17.42 15.86 28.64
C VAL A 55 16.22 14.93 28.60
N LEU A 56 15.03 15.46 28.36
CA LEU A 56 13.77 14.75 28.45
C LEU A 56 13.70 13.52 27.55
N PRO A 57 14.11 13.56 26.25
CA PRO A 57 14.03 12.38 25.37
C PRO A 57 14.81 11.19 25.93
N ASN A 58 16.04 11.44 26.39
CA ASN A 58 16.90 10.36 26.93
C ASN A 58 16.38 9.84 28.28
N ALA A 59 15.93 10.75 29.15
CA ALA A 59 15.38 10.38 30.44
C ALA A 59 14.08 9.56 30.30
N TYR A 60 13.22 9.96 29.37
CA TYR A 60 11.99 9.23 29.05
C TYR A 60 12.28 7.83 28.51
N SER A 61 13.17 7.72 27.51
CA SER A 61 13.56 6.41 26.95
C SER A 61 14.13 5.46 27.99
N ALA A 62 14.97 5.99 28.90
CA ALA A 62 15.51 5.20 30.01
C ALA A 62 14.41 4.74 30.98
N ALA A 63 13.45 5.62 31.32
CA ALA A 63 12.34 5.30 32.20
C ALA A 63 11.39 4.25 31.62
N VAL A 64 11.06 4.35 30.33
CA VAL A 64 10.24 3.35 29.61
C VAL A 64 10.92 1.98 29.61
N LYS A 65 12.24 1.96 29.34
CA LYS A 65 13.04 0.72 29.37
C LYS A 65 13.11 0.10 30.76
N GLU A 66 13.31 0.93 31.80
CA GLU A 66 13.36 0.46 33.19
C GLU A 66 11.99 -0.07 33.66
N ALA A 67 10.90 0.58 33.23
CA ALA A 67 9.54 0.13 33.52
C ALA A 67 9.13 -1.14 32.76
N GLY A 68 9.87 -1.52 31.71
CA GLY A 68 9.57 -2.70 30.89
C GLY A 68 8.25 -2.60 30.11
N ILE A 69 7.80 -1.37 29.83
CA ILE A 69 6.56 -1.11 29.11
C ILE A 69 6.84 -0.78 27.64
N LYS A 70 5.92 -1.18 26.78
CA LYS A 70 5.89 -0.73 25.38
C LYS A 70 4.98 0.50 25.28
N ALA A 71 5.58 1.68 25.27
CA ALA A 71 4.87 2.95 25.17
C ALA A 71 4.50 3.21 23.70
N VAL A 72 3.27 3.66 23.46
CA VAL A 72 2.72 3.97 22.15
C VAL A 72 2.36 5.46 22.08
N GLY A 73 2.63 6.07 20.95
CA GLY A 73 2.35 7.47 20.71
C GLY A 73 3.22 8.41 21.54
N GLN A 74 2.84 9.68 21.60
CA GLN A 74 3.59 10.70 22.34
C GLN A 74 3.17 10.77 23.81
N PRO A 75 4.13 10.77 24.76
CA PRO A 75 3.81 10.91 26.18
C PRO A 75 3.31 12.31 26.51
N GLN A 76 2.35 12.40 27.42
CA GLN A 76 2.02 13.65 28.09
C GLN A 76 2.94 13.80 29.31
N ILE A 77 3.83 14.79 29.27
CA ILE A 77 4.83 15.02 30.33
C ILE A 77 4.52 16.31 31.05
N VAL A 78 4.36 16.19 32.34
CA VAL A 78 4.08 17.33 33.22
C VAL A 78 5.16 17.44 34.31
N PRO A 79 5.80 18.61 34.50
CA PRO A 79 6.73 18.80 35.59
C PRO A 79 5.99 18.75 36.93
N VAL A 80 6.51 17.97 37.87
CA VAL A 80 6.00 17.88 39.24
C VAL A 80 6.82 18.78 40.17
N SER A 81 8.14 18.75 40.04
CA SER A 81 9.07 19.60 40.82
C SER A 81 10.31 19.88 39.97
N MET A 82 10.71 21.15 39.95
CA MET A 82 11.91 21.65 39.27
C MET A 82 12.70 22.58 40.18
N ASP A 83 12.88 22.19 41.45
CA ASP A 83 13.62 22.96 42.43
C ASP A 83 15.11 23.03 42.10
N LYS A 84 15.76 24.13 42.46
CA LYS A 84 17.18 24.40 42.17
C LYS A 84 18.11 23.33 42.75
N ASP A 85 17.89 23.00 44.02
CA ASP A 85 18.78 22.15 44.82
C ASP A 85 18.26 20.69 44.93
N LYS A 86 17.27 20.30 44.14
CA LYS A 86 16.69 18.97 44.15
C LYS A 86 16.66 18.36 42.73
N ASP A 87 16.51 17.06 42.70
CA ASP A 87 16.23 16.34 41.43
C ASP A 87 14.91 16.81 40.84
N TRP A 88 14.91 17.01 39.53
CA TRP A 88 13.70 17.32 38.83
C TRP A 88 12.81 16.06 38.70
N THR A 89 11.56 16.21 39.03
CA THR A 89 10.58 15.14 38.95
C THR A 89 9.54 15.48 37.89
N MET A 90 9.39 14.57 36.92
CA MET A 90 8.41 14.67 35.86
C MET A 90 7.42 13.51 35.98
N LYS A 91 6.17 13.77 35.63
CA LYS A 91 5.15 12.75 35.45
C LYS A 91 4.90 12.57 33.94
N ALA A 92 5.22 11.39 33.43
CA ALA A 92 4.86 11.02 32.08
C ALA A 92 3.62 10.11 32.11
N THR A 93 2.60 10.50 31.38
CA THR A 93 1.42 9.66 31.12
C THR A 93 1.53 9.14 29.69
N VAL A 94 1.53 7.84 29.54
CA VAL A 94 1.74 7.17 28.26
C VAL A 94 0.64 6.15 28.01
N THR A 95 0.27 6.00 26.76
CA THR A 95 -0.51 4.85 26.31
C THR A 95 0.43 3.67 26.16
N VAL A 96 0.01 2.49 26.56
CA VAL A 96 0.79 1.26 26.42
C VAL A 96 0.14 0.34 25.41
N GLU A 97 0.97 -0.48 24.77
CA GLU A 97 0.49 -1.55 23.89
C GLU A 97 -0.45 -2.49 24.68
N PRO A 98 -1.60 -2.87 24.10
CA PRO A 98 -2.56 -3.75 24.77
C PRO A 98 -2.01 -5.17 24.86
N GLU A 99 -2.42 -5.90 25.90
CA GLU A 99 -2.09 -7.31 26.06
C GLU A 99 -2.89 -8.15 25.06
N VAL A 100 -2.18 -9.04 24.35
CA VAL A 100 -2.78 -9.98 23.41
C VAL A 100 -2.88 -11.35 24.06
N LYS A 101 -4.09 -11.87 24.12
CA LYS A 101 -4.35 -13.25 24.53
C LYS A 101 -4.49 -14.09 23.26
N LEU A 102 -3.44 -14.87 22.96
CA LEU A 102 -3.45 -15.76 21.81
C LEU A 102 -4.46 -16.88 22.00
N GLY A 103 -5.24 -17.14 20.94
CA GLY A 103 -6.01 -18.38 20.80
C GLY A 103 -5.23 -19.43 20.00
N ASP A 104 -5.95 -20.32 19.35
CA ASP A 104 -5.34 -21.29 18.45
C ASP A 104 -4.87 -20.59 17.16
N TYR A 105 -3.56 -20.54 16.96
CA TYR A 105 -2.93 -20.00 15.75
C TYR A 105 -2.19 -21.08 14.94
N LYS A 106 -2.13 -22.32 15.44
CA LYS A 106 -1.65 -23.50 14.72
C LYS A 106 -2.81 -24.40 14.34
N GLY A 107 -2.79 -24.93 13.13
CA GLY A 107 -3.82 -25.85 12.65
C GLY A 107 -5.12 -25.17 12.24
N ILE A 108 -5.08 -23.88 11.89
CA ILE A 108 -6.19 -23.14 11.31
C ILE A 108 -6.70 -23.85 10.06
N GLU A 109 -7.99 -24.09 9.99
CA GLU A 109 -8.61 -24.70 8.83
C GLU A 109 -8.87 -23.64 7.75
N VAL A 110 -8.26 -23.83 6.57
CA VAL A 110 -8.36 -22.91 5.43
C VAL A 110 -8.89 -23.64 4.20
N LEU A 111 -9.49 -22.91 3.28
CA LEU A 111 -10.01 -23.48 2.05
C LEU A 111 -8.88 -24.05 1.20
N LYS A 112 -9.05 -25.34 0.78
CA LYS A 112 -8.12 -25.97 -0.14
C LYS A 112 -8.15 -25.27 -1.49
N GLN A 113 -6.99 -24.79 -1.92
CA GLN A 113 -6.81 -24.13 -3.20
C GLN A 113 -6.57 -25.11 -4.33
N ASN A 114 -7.04 -24.77 -5.53
CA ASN A 114 -6.81 -25.56 -6.75
C ASN A 114 -5.69 -24.94 -7.57
N THR A 115 -4.52 -25.57 -7.54
CA THR A 115 -3.33 -25.14 -8.30
C THR A 115 -3.19 -25.82 -9.66
N ARG A 116 -4.13 -26.71 -10.02
CA ARG A 116 -4.06 -27.42 -11.30
C ARG A 116 -4.22 -26.48 -12.48
N VAL A 117 -3.33 -26.62 -13.45
CA VAL A 117 -3.44 -26.02 -14.78
C VAL A 117 -4.07 -27.05 -15.71
N TYR A 118 -5.14 -26.66 -16.38
CA TYR A 118 -5.83 -27.49 -17.36
C TYR A 118 -5.49 -27.03 -18.79
N GLN A 119 -5.68 -27.91 -19.76
CA GLN A 119 -5.42 -27.57 -21.17
C GLN A 119 -6.16 -26.30 -21.61
N LYS A 120 -7.40 -26.13 -21.17
CA LYS A 120 -8.19 -24.91 -21.44
C LYS A 120 -7.53 -23.61 -20.96
N ASP A 121 -6.76 -23.67 -19.86
CA ASP A 121 -6.07 -22.48 -19.31
C ASP A 121 -4.89 -22.11 -20.21
N ILE A 122 -4.17 -23.12 -20.72
CA ILE A 122 -3.07 -22.95 -21.67
C ILE A 122 -3.61 -22.42 -23.02
N ASP A 123 -4.71 -23.00 -23.51
CA ASP A 123 -5.34 -22.56 -24.75
C ASP A 123 -5.83 -21.09 -24.62
N ALA A 124 -6.43 -20.71 -23.48
CA ALA A 124 -6.87 -19.34 -23.24
C ALA A 124 -5.71 -18.34 -23.21
N GLU A 125 -4.58 -18.70 -22.60
CA GLU A 125 -3.39 -17.84 -22.60
C GLU A 125 -2.75 -17.75 -23.99
N LEU A 126 -2.73 -18.84 -24.75
CA LEU A 126 -2.31 -18.83 -26.16
C LEU A 126 -3.20 -17.95 -27.03
N ASP A 127 -4.51 -18.05 -26.89
CA ASP A 127 -5.45 -17.22 -27.62
C ASP A 127 -5.30 -15.75 -27.27
N LYS A 128 -5.09 -15.43 -25.99
CA LYS A 128 -4.81 -14.05 -25.53
C LYS A 128 -3.53 -13.50 -26.18
N ARG A 129 -2.43 -14.27 -26.19
CA ARG A 129 -1.18 -13.87 -26.85
C ARG A 129 -1.36 -13.72 -28.36
N ARG A 130 -2.17 -14.56 -28.94
CA ARG A 130 -2.56 -14.54 -30.37
C ARG A 130 -3.35 -13.27 -30.71
N GLU A 131 -4.31 -12.88 -29.87
CA GLU A 131 -5.06 -11.63 -30.01
C GLU A 131 -4.18 -10.40 -29.89
N GLN A 132 -3.22 -10.40 -28.97
CA GLN A 132 -2.25 -9.32 -28.77
C GLN A 132 -1.32 -9.14 -30.00
N ASN A 133 -1.08 -10.21 -30.76
CA ASN A 133 -0.25 -10.22 -31.95
C ASN A 133 -1.10 -10.27 -33.26
N ALA A 134 -2.40 -9.96 -33.18
CA ALA A 134 -3.26 -9.92 -34.32
C ALA A 134 -2.94 -8.73 -35.24
N GLU A 135 -2.92 -8.95 -36.52
CA GLU A 135 -2.79 -7.90 -37.53
C GLU A 135 -4.15 -7.31 -37.89
N LEU A 136 -4.24 -6.01 -38.03
CA LEU A 136 -5.43 -5.35 -38.52
C LEU A 136 -5.38 -5.26 -40.03
N VAL A 137 -6.26 -6.03 -40.69
CA VAL A 137 -6.34 -6.12 -42.15
C VAL A 137 -7.61 -5.43 -42.64
N LEU A 138 -7.50 -4.66 -43.72
CA LEU A 138 -8.66 -4.02 -44.33
C LEU A 138 -9.71 -5.07 -44.73
N LYS A 139 -10.91 -4.92 -44.21
CA LYS A 139 -12.07 -5.75 -44.48
C LYS A 139 -12.94 -5.07 -45.53
N LYS A 140 -13.29 -5.80 -46.56
CA LYS A 140 -14.31 -5.39 -47.52
C LYS A 140 -15.64 -6.01 -47.12
N GLY A 141 -16.60 -5.12 -46.77
CA GLY A 141 -17.92 -5.53 -46.32
C GLY A 141 -18.27 -4.95 -44.97
N LYS A 142 -19.30 -5.51 -44.37
CA LYS A 142 -19.93 -4.98 -43.15
C LYS A 142 -19.05 -5.18 -41.94
N ALA A 143 -19.02 -4.15 -41.07
CA ALA A 143 -18.39 -4.21 -39.78
C ALA A 143 -19.13 -5.14 -38.83
N GLU A 144 -18.39 -5.97 -38.12
CA GLU A 144 -18.89 -6.94 -37.13
C GLU A 144 -18.24 -6.67 -35.78
N LYS A 145 -18.82 -7.21 -34.73
CA LYS A 145 -18.24 -7.15 -33.40
C LYS A 145 -16.81 -7.73 -33.39
N GLY A 146 -15.87 -6.97 -32.82
CA GLY A 146 -14.45 -7.31 -32.83
C GLY A 146 -13.66 -6.67 -33.97
N ASP A 147 -14.33 -6.11 -34.99
CA ASP A 147 -13.66 -5.34 -36.03
C ASP A 147 -13.26 -3.94 -35.50
N THR A 148 -12.22 -3.38 -36.06
CA THR A 148 -11.78 -2.00 -35.76
C THR A 148 -12.22 -1.11 -36.90
N VAL A 149 -13.03 -0.10 -36.57
CA VAL A 149 -13.47 0.93 -37.51
C VAL A 149 -12.70 2.24 -37.30
N THR A 150 -12.32 2.87 -38.40
CA THR A 150 -11.79 4.24 -38.37
C THR A 150 -12.93 5.18 -38.68
N ILE A 151 -13.29 6.05 -37.73
CA ILE A 151 -14.46 6.92 -37.82
C ILE A 151 -14.13 8.37 -37.60
N ASP A 152 -14.90 9.25 -38.25
CA ASP A 152 -15.10 10.62 -37.78
C ASP A 152 -16.45 10.65 -37.10
N TYR A 153 -16.55 11.32 -35.96
CA TYR A 153 -17.84 11.52 -35.31
C TYR A 153 -17.98 12.93 -34.77
N LYS A 154 -19.22 13.45 -34.79
CA LYS A 154 -19.59 14.74 -34.26
C LYS A 154 -20.88 14.62 -33.45
N GLY A 155 -20.74 14.71 -32.14
CA GLY A 155 -21.85 14.62 -31.19
C GLY A 155 -22.52 15.93 -30.92
N THR A 156 -23.84 15.91 -30.83
CA THR A 156 -24.69 17.05 -30.45
C THR A 156 -25.74 16.60 -29.43
N ILE A 157 -26.08 17.51 -28.53
CA ILE A 157 -27.22 17.40 -27.60
C ILE A 157 -28.09 18.64 -27.85
N ASP A 158 -29.39 18.45 -28.15
CA ASP A 158 -30.30 19.55 -28.53
C ASP A 158 -29.71 20.42 -29.66
N ASP A 159 -29.16 19.78 -30.69
CA ASP A 159 -28.49 20.41 -31.86
C ASP A 159 -27.26 21.26 -31.53
N LYS A 160 -26.71 21.15 -30.30
CA LYS A 160 -25.51 21.90 -29.89
C LYS A 160 -24.33 20.92 -29.66
N PRO A 161 -23.16 21.23 -30.24
CA PRO A 161 -21.97 20.43 -29.96
C PRO A 161 -21.54 20.61 -28.53
N PHE A 162 -20.95 19.53 -27.95
CA PHE A 162 -20.41 19.51 -26.59
C PHE A 162 -18.92 19.13 -26.57
N GLU A 163 -18.23 19.55 -25.54
CA GLU A 163 -16.81 19.29 -25.39
C GLU A 163 -16.52 17.78 -25.29
N GLY A 164 -15.53 17.30 -26.08
CA GLY A 164 -15.21 15.88 -26.18
C GLY A 164 -16.14 15.07 -27.06
N GLY A 165 -17.20 15.68 -27.66
CA GLY A 165 -18.18 15.01 -28.49
C GLY A 165 -17.74 14.76 -29.93
N SER A 166 -16.54 15.18 -30.37
CA SER A 166 -16.10 15.01 -31.77
C SER A 166 -14.64 14.60 -31.87
N ALA A 167 -14.36 13.76 -32.85
CA ALA A 167 -13.00 13.43 -33.27
C ALA A 167 -12.98 13.01 -34.75
N GLU A 168 -11.80 13.12 -35.36
CA GLU A 168 -11.53 12.71 -36.74
C GLU A 168 -10.51 11.55 -36.72
N ASN A 169 -10.69 10.59 -37.65
CA ASN A 169 -9.85 9.40 -37.81
C ASN A 169 -9.66 8.60 -36.50
N TYR A 170 -10.70 8.53 -35.70
CA TYR A 170 -10.67 7.78 -34.46
C TYR A 170 -10.76 6.27 -34.74
N SER A 171 -9.84 5.49 -34.16
CA SER A 171 -9.83 4.03 -34.29
C SER A 171 -10.63 3.43 -33.12
N LEU A 172 -11.74 2.75 -33.43
CA LEU A 172 -12.66 2.16 -32.47
C LEU A 172 -12.81 0.67 -32.74
N GLU A 173 -12.53 -0.17 -31.75
CA GLU A 173 -12.87 -1.60 -31.77
C GLU A 173 -14.32 -1.79 -31.35
N LEU A 174 -15.14 -2.39 -32.22
CA LEU A 174 -16.56 -2.65 -31.96
C LEU A 174 -16.72 -3.75 -30.89
N GLY A 175 -17.47 -3.46 -29.86
CA GLY A 175 -17.67 -4.34 -28.73
C GLY A 175 -16.63 -4.20 -27.61
N SER A 176 -15.72 -3.21 -27.70
CA SER A 176 -14.73 -2.91 -26.65
C SER A 176 -15.35 -2.25 -25.43
N GLY A 177 -16.50 -1.60 -25.56
CA GLY A 177 -17.11 -0.79 -24.52
C GLY A 177 -16.37 0.54 -24.25
N ALA A 178 -15.53 1.00 -25.20
CA ALA A 178 -14.81 2.25 -25.09
C ALA A 178 -15.73 3.48 -25.20
N PHE A 179 -16.86 3.31 -25.89
CA PHE A 179 -17.89 4.33 -26.05
C PHE A 179 -19.09 4.07 -25.15
N ILE A 180 -19.97 5.07 -25.06
CA ILE A 180 -21.22 4.95 -24.29
C ILE A 180 -22.07 3.80 -24.85
N PRO A 181 -22.82 3.07 -23.98
CA PRO A 181 -23.59 1.91 -24.40
C PRO A 181 -24.52 2.21 -25.58
N GLY A 182 -24.53 1.31 -26.55
CA GLY A 182 -25.35 1.41 -27.76
C GLY A 182 -24.73 2.20 -28.92
N PHE A 183 -23.56 2.84 -28.72
CA PHE A 183 -22.85 3.52 -29.80
C PHE A 183 -22.22 2.53 -30.78
N GLU A 184 -21.45 1.59 -30.25
CA GLU A 184 -20.72 0.60 -31.03
C GLU A 184 -21.66 -0.36 -31.76
N ASP A 185 -22.75 -0.75 -31.11
CA ASP A 185 -23.77 -1.65 -31.67
C ASP A 185 -24.45 -1.07 -32.93
N GLN A 186 -24.60 0.25 -32.98
CA GLN A 186 -25.23 0.91 -34.16
C GLN A 186 -24.28 1.04 -35.33
N LEU A 187 -22.98 0.84 -35.17
CA LEU A 187 -22.00 0.82 -36.24
C LEU A 187 -21.84 -0.59 -36.85
N GLU A 188 -22.29 -1.63 -36.14
CA GLU A 188 -22.32 -3.00 -36.68
C GLU A 188 -23.24 -3.08 -37.91
N GLY A 189 -22.82 -3.81 -38.92
CA GLY A 189 -23.57 -3.99 -40.13
C GLY A 189 -23.41 -2.88 -41.19
N HIS A 190 -22.66 -1.82 -40.88
CA HIS A 190 -22.29 -0.77 -41.84
C HIS A 190 -20.94 -1.02 -42.50
N GLU A 191 -20.69 -0.35 -43.62
CA GLU A 191 -19.49 -0.54 -44.43
C GLU A 191 -18.61 0.75 -44.44
N ALA A 192 -17.38 0.61 -44.90
CA ALA A 192 -16.52 1.75 -45.15
C ALA A 192 -17.16 2.70 -46.18
N GLY A 193 -17.23 3.99 -45.83
CA GLY A 193 -17.87 5.03 -46.65
C GLY A 193 -19.28 5.41 -46.20
N ASP A 194 -19.89 4.63 -45.29
CA ASP A 194 -21.22 4.94 -44.76
C ASP A 194 -21.20 6.14 -43.82
N ASP A 195 -22.26 6.94 -43.90
CA ASP A 195 -22.59 7.95 -42.91
C ASP A 195 -23.73 7.42 -42.03
N VAL A 196 -23.49 7.34 -40.72
CA VAL A 196 -24.41 6.75 -39.74
C VAL A 196 -24.75 7.81 -38.67
N ASP A 197 -26.04 8.02 -38.44
CA ASP A 197 -26.50 8.83 -37.32
C ASP A 197 -26.72 7.92 -36.11
N VAL A 198 -25.80 7.97 -35.16
CA VAL A 198 -25.82 7.14 -33.95
C VAL A 198 -26.53 7.93 -32.85
N VAL A 199 -27.66 7.39 -32.35
CA VAL A 199 -28.44 8.01 -31.29
C VAL A 199 -28.31 7.18 -30.01
N VAL A 200 -27.78 7.77 -28.95
CA VAL A 200 -27.55 7.12 -27.66
C VAL A 200 -27.86 8.04 -26.49
N THR A 201 -28.18 7.47 -25.36
CA THR A 201 -28.43 8.19 -24.11
C THR A 201 -27.26 7.99 -23.16
N PHE A 202 -26.71 9.06 -22.64
CA PHE A 202 -25.66 8.98 -21.63
C PHE A 202 -26.19 8.31 -20.34
N PRO A 203 -25.44 7.43 -19.70
CA PRO A 203 -25.81 6.87 -18.39
C PRO A 203 -26.11 7.96 -17.36
N GLU A 204 -27.01 7.70 -16.41
CA GLU A 204 -27.37 8.65 -15.35
C GLU A 204 -26.18 8.91 -14.39
N ASP A 205 -25.26 7.97 -14.25
CA ASP A 205 -24.05 8.03 -13.44
C ASP A 205 -22.82 8.49 -14.23
N TYR A 206 -23.02 9.06 -15.41
CA TYR A 206 -21.91 9.54 -16.24
C TYR A 206 -21.11 10.66 -15.54
N GLY A 207 -19.78 10.57 -15.58
CA GLY A 207 -18.88 11.48 -14.84
C GLY A 207 -19.07 12.97 -15.13
N ALA A 208 -19.48 13.33 -16.35
CA ALA A 208 -19.86 14.71 -16.71
C ALA A 208 -21.34 14.93 -16.44
N LYS A 209 -21.67 15.59 -15.32
CA LYS A 209 -23.06 15.86 -14.87
C LYS A 209 -23.93 16.58 -15.90
N ASP A 210 -23.30 17.38 -16.74
CA ASP A 210 -24.01 18.15 -17.79
C ASP A 210 -24.47 17.29 -18.97
N LEU A 211 -23.93 16.07 -19.09
CA LEU A 211 -24.25 15.09 -20.13
C LEU A 211 -25.09 13.92 -19.61
N ALA A 212 -25.03 13.62 -18.32
CA ALA A 212 -25.72 12.47 -17.70
C ALA A 212 -27.22 12.47 -18.02
N GLY A 213 -27.74 11.31 -18.44
CA GLY A 213 -29.14 11.08 -18.77
C GLY A 213 -29.64 11.77 -20.05
N LYS A 214 -28.78 12.48 -20.80
CA LYS A 214 -29.19 13.18 -22.01
C LYS A 214 -29.02 12.31 -23.26
N GLU A 215 -29.94 12.47 -24.18
CA GLU A 215 -29.84 11.89 -25.54
C GLU A 215 -28.87 12.69 -26.38
N ALA A 216 -27.97 12.01 -27.06
CA ALA A 216 -26.99 12.60 -27.96
C ALA A 216 -27.08 11.97 -29.33
N HIS A 217 -26.90 12.78 -30.35
CA HIS A 217 -26.81 12.40 -31.74
C HIS A 217 -25.37 12.52 -32.22
N PHE A 218 -24.82 11.46 -32.77
CA PHE A 218 -23.47 11.45 -33.33
C PHE A 218 -23.52 11.21 -34.84
N ALA A 219 -23.31 12.27 -35.61
CA ALA A 219 -23.07 12.13 -37.04
C ALA A 219 -21.72 11.47 -37.24
N THR A 220 -21.73 10.19 -37.64
CA THR A 220 -20.55 9.34 -37.71
C THR A 220 -20.29 8.90 -39.15
N LYS A 221 -19.05 9.10 -39.61
CA LYS A 221 -18.59 8.61 -40.90
C LYS A 221 -17.58 7.50 -40.74
N ILE A 222 -17.80 6.36 -41.39
CA ILE A 222 -16.89 5.24 -41.35
C ILE A 222 -15.92 5.35 -42.55
N HIS A 223 -14.61 5.51 -42.26
CA HIS A 223 -13.59 5.55 -43.31
C HIS A 223 -13.07 4.20 -43.70
N GLU A 224 -12.78 3.34 -42.72
CA GLU A 224 -12.22 2.03 -42.92
C GLU A 224 -12.82 1.04 -41.93
N VAL A 225 -12.96 -0.20 -42.37
CA VAL A 225 -13.26 -1.34 -41.52
C VAL A 225 -12.06 -2.29 -41.62
N LYS A 226 -11.49 -2.64 -40.45
CA LYS A 226 -10.39 -3.61 -40.34
C LYS A 226 -10.82 -4.78 -39.46
N SER A 227 -10.54 -5.98 -39.90
CA SER A 227 -10.71 -7.17 -39.06
C SER A 227 -9.38 -7.59 -38.45
N LYS A 228 -9.43 -8.14 -37.24
CA LYS A 228 -8.27 -8.78 -36.62
C LYS A 228 -7.99 -10.09 -37.30
N GLN A 229 -6.85 -10.21 -38.00
CA GLN A 229 -6.34 -11.47 -38.50
C GLN A 229 -5.41 -12.07 -37.45
N LEU A 230 -5.90 -13.15 -36.83
CA LEU A 230 -5.11 -13.87 -35.85
C LEU A 230 -3.97 -14.65 -36.53
N PRO A 231 -2.73 -14.59 -36.02
CA PRO A 231 -1.64 -15.40 -36.54
C PRO A 231 -1.94 -16.87 -36.36
N LYS A 232 -1.34 -17.71 -37.19
CA LYS A 232 -1.44 -19.15 -37.03
C LYS A 232 -0.67 -19.61 -35.80
N LEU A 233 -1.19 -20.66 -35.15
CA LEU A 233 -0.47 -21.28 -34.03
C LEU A 233 0.55 -22.29 -34.62
N ASP A 234 1.76 -21.82 -34.85
CA ASP A 234 2.90 -22.58 -35.34
C ASP A 234 4.20 -22.14 -34.64
N ASP A 235 5.32 -22.72 -35.07
CA ASP A 235 6.63 -22.41 -34.44
C ASP A 235 7.12 -21.00 -34.76
N GLU A 236 6.65 -20.38 -35.86
CA GLU A 236 6.97 -19.00 -36.19
C GLU A 236 6.28 -18.06 -35.20
N PHE A 237 4.99 -18.27 -34.94
CA PHE A 237 4.26 -17.54 -33.87
C PHE A 237 4.92 -17.69 -32.51
N ALA A 238 5.38 -18.90 -32.16
CA ALA A 238 6.03 -19.10 -30.85
C ALA A 238 7.28 -18.24 -30.69
N LYS A 239 8.12 -18.14 -31.72
CA LYS A 239 9.30 -17.29 -31.75
C LYS A 239 8.98 -15.79 -31.71
N ASP A 240 7.92 -15.39 -32.41
CA ASP A 240 7.49 -13.98 -32.45
C ASP A 240 6.99 -13.50 -31.08
N VAL A 241 6.38 -14.41 -30.32
CA VAL A 241 5.82 -14.10 -28.98
C VAL A 241 6.86 -14.19 -27.86
N ASP A 242 7.83 -15.09 -28.01
CA ASP A 242 8.83 -15.35 -26.96
C ASP A 242 10.15 -15.85 -27.57
N ASP A 243 11.15 -14.98 -27.55
CA ASP A 243 12.50 -15.25 -28.08
C ASP A 243 13.23 -16.43 -27.41
N SER A 244 12.72 -16.90 -26.27
CA SER A 244 13.34 -18.00 -25.51
C SER A 244 12.86 -19.39 -25.90
N VAL A 245 11.91 -19.50 -26.85
CA VAL A 245 11.36 -20.77 -27.31
C VAL A 245 11.54 -20.96 -28.82
N ASP A 246 11.71 -22.20 -29.24
CA ASP A 246 11.92 -22.53 -30.66
C ASP A 246 10.69 -23.11 -31.33
N THR A 247 9.80 -23.74 -30.57
CA THR A 247 8.61 -24.41 -31.08
C THR A 247 7.33 -24.03 -30.34
N LEU A 248 6.18 -24.29 -30.98
CA LEU A 248 4.88 -24.06 -30.33
C LEU A 248 4.71 -24.96 -29.10
N ASP A 249 5.26 -26.14 -29.10
CA ASP A 249 5.19 -27.02 -27.92
C ASP A 249 6.04 -26.53 -26.77
N ASP A 250 7.23 -25.95 -27.03
CA ASP A 250 8.04 -25.28 -26.01
C ASP A 250 7.29 -24.08 -25.40
N LEU A 251 6.60 -23.31 -26.24
CA LEU A 251 5.77 -22.19 -25.78
C LEU A 251 4.65 -22.65 -24.83
N LYS A 252 3.96 -23.76 -25.21
CA LYS A 252 2.90 -24.36 -24.38
C LYS A 252 3.44 -24.87 -23.05
N GLU A 253 4.60 -25.50 -23.05
CA GLU A 253 5.26 -25.97 -21.81
C GLU A 253 5.64 -24.79 -20.91
N LYS A 254 6.18 -23.73 -21.50
CA LYS A 254 6.52 -22.51 -20.76
C LYS A 254 5.27 -21.85 -20.16
N ILE A 255 4.22 -21.65 -20.96
CA ILE A 255 2.93 -21.12 -20.49
C ILE A 255 2.37 -21.98 -19.36
N LYS A 256 2.43 -23.30 -19.50
CA LYS A 256 1.97 -24.21 -18.43
C LYS A 256 2.74 -24.00 -17.16
N LYS A 257 4.06 -23.91 -17.23
CA LYS A 257 4.95 -23.67 -16.07
C LYS A 257 4.65 -22.32 -15.43
N ASP A 258 4.55 -21.26 -16.22
CA ASP A 258 4.25 -19.91 -15.73
C ASP A 258 2.89 -19.86 -15.02
N LEU A 259 1.87 -20.54 -15.59
CA LEU A 259 0.53 -20.64 -14.98
C LEU A 259 0.54 -21.51 -13.71
N GLU A 260 1.34 -22.58 -13.65
CA GLU A 260 1.53 -23.40 -12.46
C GLU A 260 2.15 -22.58 -11.34
N GLU A 261 3.24 -21.85 -11.63
CA GLU A 261 3.91 -20.96 -10.67
C GLU A 261 2.97 -19.84 -10.20
N GLN A 262 2.22 -19.22 -11.10
CA GLN A 262 1.24 -18.18 -10.76
C GLN A 262 0.11 -18.71 -9.87
N LYS A 263 -0.47 -19.87 -10.20
CA LYS A 263 -1.55 -20.47 -9.40
C LYS A 263 -1.04 -20.95 -8.05
N GLU A 264 0.18 -21.44 -7.96
CA GLU A 264 0.81 -21.84 -6.71
C GLU A 264 1.05 -20.62 -5.82
N GLN A 265 1.55 -19.53 -6.38
CA GLN A 265 1.72 -18.28 -5.64
C GLN A 265 0.38 -17.74 -5.13
N GLN A 266 -0.64 -17.66 -5.98
CA GLN A 266 -1.99 -17.23 -5.59
C GLN A 266 -2.59 -18.12 -4.51
N ALA A 267 -2.37 -19.44 -4.60
CA ALA A 267 -2.83 -20.40 -3.61
C ALA A 267 -2.13 -20.17 -2.26
N ASN A 268 -0.82 -19.98 -2.27
CA ASN A 268 -0.04 -19.71 -1.07
C ASN A 268 -0.45 -18.40 -0.40
N ASP A 269 -0.63 -17.34 -1.18
CA ASP A 269 -1.10 -16.04 -0.70
C ASP A 269 -2.49 -16.16 -0.05
N ALA A 270 -3.42 -16.85 -0.71
CA ALA A 270 -4.78 -17.08 -0.17
C ALA A 270 -4.78 -17.94 1.10
N ILE A 271 -3.92 -18.96 1.17
CA ILE A 271 -3.76 -19.79 2.37
C ILE A 271 -3.16 -18.97 3.50
N GLN A 272 -2.14 -18.16 3.22
CA GLN A 272 -1.49 -17.30 4.20
C GLN A 272 -2.48 -16.29 4.77
N GLU A 273 -3.20 -15.57 3.91
CA GLU A 273 -4.20 -14.59 4.29
C GLU A 273 -5.28 -15.22 5.19
N ALA A 274 -5.88 -16.32 4.77
CA ALA A 274 -6.91 -17.02 5.54
C ALA A 274 -6.40 -17.58 6.86
N ALA A 275 -5.17 -18.09 6.89
CA ALA A 275 -4.56 -18.63 8.11
C ALA A 275 -4.25 -17.52 9.12
N ILE A 276 -3.74 -16.38 8.67
CA ILE A 276 -3.49 -15.21 9.51
C ILE A 276 -4.82 -14.64 10.03
N GLU A 277 -5.82 -14.46 9.17
CA GLU A 277 -7.15 -14.01 9.58
C GLU A 277 -7.77 -14.93 10.65
N GLY A 278 -7.66 -16.24 10.47
CA GLY A 278 -8.10 -17.23 11.45
C GLY A 278 -7.37 -17.09 12.80
N ALA A 279 -6.05 -16.93 12.79
CA ALA A 279 -5.26 -16.72 14.00
C ALA A 279 -5.62 -15.41 14.71
N VAL A 280 -5.83 -14.34 13.96
CA VAL A 280 -6.26 -13.01 14.46
C VAL A 280 -7.67 -13.06 15.03
N SER A 281 -8.58 -13.81 14.41
CA SER A 281 -9.95 -13.98 14.89
C SER A 281 -10.01 -14.77 16.20
N ASN A 282 -9.12 -15.74 16.39
CA ASN A 282 -9.03 -16.54 17.60
C ASN A 282 -8.35 -15.79 18.77
N ALA A 283 -7.62 -14.71 18.48
CA ALA A 283 -6.97 -13.90 19.51
C ALA A 283 -7.92 -12.87 20.11
N THR A 284 -7.74 -12.61 21.40
CA THR A 284 -8.50 -11.56 22.13
C THR A 284 -7.56 -10.43 22.51
N ILE A 285 -7.96 -9.21 22.15
CA ILE A 285 -7.30 -7.95 22.52
C ILE A 285 -8.37 -7.08 23.14
N ASP A 286 -8.10 -6.52 24.32
CA ASP A 286 -9.13 -5.75 25.05
C ASP A 286 -9.57 -4.51 24.27
N GLU A 287 -8.73 -3.50 24.16
CA GLU A 287 -9.01 -2.29 23.39
C GLU A 287 -7.72 -1.82 22.70
N ILE A 288 -7.79 -1.60 21.40
CA ILE A 288 -6.66 -1.05 20.65
C ILE A 288 -6.66 0.47 20.85
N PRO A 289 -5.59 1.05 21.39
CA PRO A 289 -5.50 2.48 21.58
C PRO A 289 -5.58 3.24 20.26
N ASP A 290 -6.33 4.33 20.23
CA ASP A 290 -6.46 5.19 19.06
C ASP A 290 -5.09 5.70 18.55
N ALA A 291 -4.14 5.92 19.46
CA ALA A 291 -2.77 6.28 19.09
C ALA A 291 -2.11 5.28 18.15
N MET A 292 -2.33 3.97 18.32
CA MET A 292 -1.80 2.94 17.42
C MET A 292 -2.48 2.96 16.05
N ILE A 293 -3.79 3.22 16.03
CA ILE A 293 -4.55 3.34 14.78
C ILE A 293 -4.05 4.54 13.98
N GLN A 294 -3.87 5.69 14.64
CA GLN A 294 -3.37 6.90 13.99
C GLN A 294 -1.92 6.75 13.49
N GLU A 295 -1.07 6.06 14.23
CA GLU A 295 0.31 5.77 13.82
C GLU A 295 0.35 4.86 12.58
N ASP A 296 -0.53 3.84 12.50
CA ASP A 296 -0.67 3.01 11.31
C ASP A 296 -1.15 3.84 10.11
N VAL A 297 -2.16 4.69 10.30
CA VAL A 297 -2.66 5.60 9.25
C VAL A 297 -1.56 6.52 8.74
N ASP A 298 -0.77 7.12 9.64
CA ASP A 298 0.36 7.98 9.28
C ASP A 298 1.42 7.21 8.48
N THR A 299 1.72 6.00 8.89
CA THR A 299 2.68 5.12 8.21
C THR A 299 2.21 4.78 6.80
N GLN A 300 0.96 4.35 6.64
CA GLN A 300 0.37 4.03 5.34
C GLN A 300 0.33 5.25 4.42
N LEU A 301 -0.08 6.40 4.94
CA LEU A 301 -0.12 7.65 4.19
C LEU A 301 1.28 8.06 3.70
N ASN A 302 2.27 8.02 4.59
CA ASN A 302 3.65 8.38 4.25
C ASN A 302 4.25 7.42 3.21
N GLN A 303 4.00 6.12 3.32
CA GLN A 303 4.41 5.13 2.32
C GLN A 303 3.75 5.39 0.97
N TYR A 304 2.45 5.64 0.95
CA TYR A 304 1.70 5.92 -0.27
C TYR A 304 2.21 7.17 -0.98
N LEU A 305 2.36 8.29 -0.24
CA LEU A 305 2.88 9.55 -0.77
C LEU A 305 4.35 9.40 -1.23
N GLY A 306 5.16 8.68 -0.47
CA GLY A 306 6.54 8.38 -0.83
C GLY A 306 6.66 7.55 -2.11
N ASN A 307 5.77 6.57 -2.31
CA ASN A 307 5.70 5.78 -3.54
C ASN A 307 5.34 6.65 -4.75
N MET A 308 4.35 7.54 -4.60
CA MET A 308 3.98 8.47 -5.65
C MET A 308 5.13 9.40 -6.03
N GLN A 309 5.84 9.95 -5.05
CA GLN A 309 7.00 10.82 -5.32
C GLN A 309 8.11 10.07 -6.07
N ARG A 310 8.37 8.80 -5.75
CA ARG A 310 9.33 7.96 -6.49
C ARG A 310 8.92 7.73 -7.95
N GLN A 311 7.62 7.72 -8.23
CA GLN A 311 7.07 7.66 -9.60
C GLN A 311 7.03 9.03 -10.30
N GLY A 312 7.55 10.08 -9.66
CA GLY A 312 7.57 11.44 -10.21
C GLY A 312 6.23 12.19 -10.09
N ILE A 313 5.29 11.66 -9.29
CA ILE A 313 3.99 12.29 -9.08
C ILE A 313 4.05 13.13 -7.80
N ASP A 314 3.92 14.44 -7.95
CA ASP A 314 3.82 15.36 -6.81
C ASP A 314 2.46 15.21 -6.10
N PRO A 315 2.41 15.06 -4.76
CA PRO A 315 1.17 14.90 -4.00
C PRO A 315 0.13 16.00 -4.26
N GLN A 316 0.58 17.24 -4.42
CA GLN A 316 -0.33 18.38 -4.71
C GLN A 316 -0.98 18.26 -6.09
N THR A 317 -0.22 17.78 -7.07
CA THR A 317 -0.72 17.47 -8.41
C THR A 317 -1.72 16.33 -8.38
N TYR A 318 -1.43 15.26 -7.62
CA TYR A 318 -2.35 14.14 -7.40
C TYR A 318 -3.68 14.61 -6.79
N TYR A 319 -3.63 15.40 -5.71
CA TYR A 319 -4.85 15.91 -5.07
C TYR A 319 -5.71 16.76 -6.01
N LYS A 320 -5.09 17.55 -6.88
CA LYS A 320 -5.81 18.37 -7.88
C LYS A 320 -6.47 17.51 -8.96
N LEU A 321 -5.75 16.51 -9.47
CA LEU A 321 -6.24 15.64 -10.56
C LEU A 321 -7.37 14.72 -10.08
N THR A 322 -7.28 14.20 -8.85
CA THR A 322 -8.27 13.28 -8.28
C THR A 322 -9.38 13.98 -7.52
N ASN A 323 -9.31 15.32 -7.40
CA ASN A 323 -10.23 16.12 -6.58
C ASN A 323 -10.36 15.59 -5.15
N THR A 324 -9.23 15.14 -4.58
CA THR A 324 -9.12 14.62 -3.21
C THR A 324 -8.22 15.51 -2.37
N ASN A 325 -8.09 15.20 -1.10
CA ASN A 325 -7.17 15.85 -0.16
C ASN A 325 -6.59 14.82 0.81
N GLU A 326 -5.57 15.24 1.57
CA GLU A 326 -4.89 14.40 2.54
C GLU A 326 -5.87 13.79 3.56
N GLN A 327 -6.84 14.57 4.05
CA GLN A 327 -7.81 14.10 5.04
C GLN A 327 -8.71 12.98 4.49
N GLN A 328 -9.15 13.09 3.25
CA GLN A 328 -9.93 12.04 2.58
C GLN A 328 -9.11 10.77 2.39
N LEU A 329 -7.82 10.93 2.03
CA LEU A 329 -6.91 9.80 1.89
C LEU A 329 -6.64 9.13 3.24
N ARG A 330 -6.43 9.90 4.32
CA ARG A 330 -6.35 9.38 5.69
C ARG A 330 -7.59 8.56 6.06
N SER A 331 -8.78 9.08 5.80
CA SER A 331 -10.04 8.38 6.10
C SER A 331 -10.21 7.07 5.32
N GLN A 332 -9.57 6.93 4.16
CA GLN A 332 -9.52 5.65 3.44
C GLN A 332 -8.65 4.62 4.17
N PHE A 333 -7.44 5.03 4.61
CA PHE A 333 -6.54 4.16 5.35
C PHE A 333 -7.08 3.78 6.73
N GLU A 334 -7.81 4.69 7.39
CA GLU A 334 -8.40 4.48 8.73
C GLU A 334 -9.40 3.33 8.76
N LYS A 335 -10.13 3.07 7.66
CA LYS A 335 -11.13 2.00 7.59
C LYS A 335 -10.59 0.62 7.97
N ASN A 336 -9.36 0.32 7.57
CA ASN A 336 -8.74 -0.99 7.79
C ASN A 336 -7.57 -0.92 8.80
N ALA A 337 -7.34 0.26 9.39
CA ALA A 337 -6.20 0.46 10.30
C ALA A 337 -6.31 -0.41 11.55
N ALA A 338 -7.49 -0.48 12.15
CA ALA A 338 -7.72 -1.29 13.34
C ALA A 338 -7.43 -2.79 13.10
N GLU A 339 -7.80 -3.32 11.93
CA GLU A 339 -7.52 -4.71 11.55
C GLU A 339 -6.03 -4.94 11.32
N ARG A 340 -5.35 -4.01 10.64
CA ARG A 340 -3.89 -4.10 10.44
C ARG A 340 -3.15 -4.06 11.78
N VAL A 341 -3.51 -3.12 12.66
CA VAL A 341 -2.91 -3.03 14.00
C VAL A 341 -3.16 -4.30 14.79
N LYS A 342 -4.40 -4.83 14.77
CA LYS A 342 -4.75 -6.08 15.42
C LYS A 342 -3.88 -7.23 14.90
N THR A 343 -3.73 -7.35 13.59
CA THR A 343 -2.91 -8.37 12.95
C THR A 343 -1.45 -8.28 13.40
N ASN A 344 -0.86 -7.07 13.39
CA ASN A 344 0.51 -6.86 13.83
C ASN A 344 0.72 -7.25 15.30
N LEU A 345 -0.20 -6.85 16.18
CA LEU A 345 -0.15 -7.21 17.60
C LEU A 345 -0.19 -8.72 17.83
N VAL A 346 -1.04 -9.43 17.08
CA VAL A 346 -1.14 -10.90 17.16
C VAL A 346 0.16 -11.54 16.66
N LEU A 347 0.70 -11.09 15.54
CA LEU A 347 1.96 -11.61 15.02
C LEU A 347 3.13 -11.37 15.98
N GLU A 348 3.24 -10.18 16.58
CA GLU A 348 4.25 -9.90 17.60
C GLU A 348 4.08 -10.77 18.86
N ALA A 349 2.85 -11.02 19.29
CA ALA A 349 2.58 -11.91 20.39
C ALA A 349 2.99 -13.36 20.07
N ILE A 350 2.81 -13.82 18.83
CA ILE A 350 3.28 -15.14 18.38
C ILE A 350 4.81 -15.17 18.32
N VAL A 351 5.47 -14.11 17.83
CA VAL A 351 6.94 -13.98 17.87
C VAL A 351 7.46 -14.17 19.30
N ALA A 352 6.81 -13.53 20.26
CA ALA A 352 7.19 -13.63 21.67
C ALA A 352 6.90 -15.02 22.26
N ALA A 353 5.73 -15.61 21.95
CA ALA A 353 5.33 -16.92 22.46
C ALA A 353 6.21 -18.07 21.93
N GLU A 354 6.69 -17.97 20.70
CA GLU A 354 7.53 -18.97 20.04
C GLU A 354 9.03 -18.65 20.14
N ASP A 355 9.41 -17.57 20.84
CA ASP A 355 10.80 -17.07 20.97
C ASP A 355 11.52 -16.97 19.61
N LEU A 356 10.79 -16.48 18.58
CA LEU A 356 11.33 -16.34 17.24
C LEU A 356 12.38 -15.22 17.20
N LYS A 357 13.54 -15.54 16.63
CA LYS A 357 14.67 -14.61 16.50
C LYS A 357 15.21 -14.62 15.09
N ALA A 358 15.63 -13.45 14.65
CA ALA A 358 16.41 -13.33 13.42
C ALA A 358 17.88 -13.62 13.71
N THR A 359 18.49 -14.47 12.92
CA THR A 359 19.93 -14.71 13.01
C THR A 359 20.69 -13.65 12.22
N LYS A 360 21.98 -13.50 12.52
CA LYS A 360 22.82 -12.56 11.79
C LYS A 360 22.92 -12.93 10.29
N GLU A 361 22.96 -14.21 10.00
CA GLU A 361 23.02 -14.74 8.63
C GLU A 361 21.74 -14.38 7.84
N GLU A 362 20.57 -14.43 8.49
CA GLU A 362 19.31 -14.03 7.87
C GLU A 362 19.27 -12.51 7.59
N ILE A 363 19.72 -11.70 8.53
CA ILE A 363 19.82 -10.24 8.36
C ILE A 363 20.80 -9.92 7.22
N ASP A 364 21.98 -10.56 7.19
CA ASP A 364 22.98 -10.34 6.14
C ASP A 364 22.47 -10.78 4.76
N LYS A 365 21.66 -11.85 4.70
CA LYS A 365 21.01 -12.28 3.47
C LYS A 365 19.97 -11.27 3.00
N GLU A 366 19.08 -10.82 3.89
CA GLU A 366 18.04 -9.83 3.58
C GLU A 366 18.66 -8.53 3.01
N ILE A 367 19.77 -8.08 3.60
CA ILE A 367 20.49 -6.90 3.10
C ILE A 367 21.01 -7.12 1.68
N LYS A 368 21.54 -8.31 1.37
CA LYS A 368 22.03 -8.65 0.02
C LYS A 368 20.88 -8.72 -0.98
N ASP A 369 19.79 -9.33 -0.60
CA ASP A 369 18.61 -9.47 -1.43
C ASP A 369 18.02 -8.09 -1.76
N LEU A 370 17.87 -7.20 -0.76
CA LEU A 370 17.44 -5.82 -0.95
C LEU A 370 18.44 -5.00 -1.81
N ALA A 371 19.74 -5.14 -1.57
CA ALA A 371 20.76 -4.47 -2.35
C ALA A 371 20.70 -4.87 -3.84
N SER A 372 20.44 -6.15 -4.11
CA SER A 372 20.29 -6.68 -5.47
C SER A 372 18.97 -6.20 -6.12
N GLU A 373 17.87 -6.27 -5.40
CA GLU A 373 16.56 -5.89 -5.90
C GLU A 373 16.47 -4.40 -6.28
N TYR A 374 17.02 -3.53 -5.41
CA TYR A 374 17.01 -2.08 -5.63
C TYR A 374 18.26 -1.54 -6.33
N ASN A 375 19.18 -2.42 -6.76
CA ASN A 375 20.45 -2.07 -7.38
C ASN A 375 21.24 -1.03 -6.55
N MET A 376 21.32 -1.27 -5.24
CA MET A 376 21.99 -0.43 -4.25
C MET A 376 23.22 -1.11 -3.67
N ASP A 377 24.12 -0.33 -3.07
CA ASP A 377 25.26 -0.88 -2.30
C ASP A 377 24.76 -1.39 -0.92
N GLU A 378 25.23 -2.57 -0.48
CA GLU A 378 24.86 -3.14 0.83
C GLU A 378 25.10 -2.17 2.00
N LYS A 379 26.12 -1.30 1.90
CA LYS A 379 26.38 -0.27 2.93
C LYS A 379 25.31 0.79 2.98
N MET A 380 24.73 1.15 1.82
CA MET A 380 23.62 2.09 1.78
C MET A 380 22.38 1.49 2.43
N VAL A 381 22.07 0.21 2.16
CA VAL A 381 20.97 -0.50 2.82
C VAL A 381 21.18 -0.51 4.33
N ARG A 382 22.37 -0.86 4.84
CA ARG A 382 22.66 -0.85 6.29
C ARG A 382 22.61 0.53 6.94
N ASN A 383 22.88 1.59 6.20
CA ASN A 383 22.77 2.96 6.72
C ASN A 383 21.32 3.44 6.79
N THR A 384 20.44 2.87 5.98
CA THR A 384 19.03 3.24 5.90
C THR A 384 18.16 2.38 6.82
N LEU A 385 18.45 1.07 6.88
CA LEU A 385 17.71 0.09 7.67
C LEU A 385 18.65 -0.47 8.77
N SER A 386 18.23 -0.33 10.03
CA SER A 386 18.99 -0.92 11.14
C SER A 386 18.84 -2.45 11.18
N ASP A 387 19.85 -3.14 11.72
CA ASP A 387 19.77 -4.59 11.95
C ASP A 387 18.56 -4.96 12.83
N ASP A 388 18.16 -4.08 13.77
CA ASP A 388 16.98 -4.29 14.63
C ASP A 388 15.68 -4.23 13.82
N MET A 389 15.54 -3.29 12.87
CA MET A 389 14.36 -3.20 12.00
C MET A 389 14.25 -4.42 11.11
N LEU A 390 15.33 -4.79 10.43
CA LEU A 390 15.37 -5.99 9.58
C LEU A 390 15.11 -7.27 10.38
N GLY A 391 15.69 -7.35 11.59
CA GLY A 391 15.47 -8.46 12.51
C GLY A 391 14.00 -8.58 12.92
N HIS A 392 13.33 -7.47 13.19
CA HIS A 392 11.90 -7.43 13.49
C HIS A 392 11.07 -7.94 12.31
N ASP A 393 11.32 -7.42 11.10
CA ASP A 393 10.59 -7.85 9.89
C ASP A 393 10.76 -9.34 9.60
N ILE A 394 11.99 -9.87 9.78
CA ILE A 394 12.27 -11.29 9.64
C ILE A 394 11.49 -12.12 10.67
N THR A 395 11.42 -11.69 11.93
CA THR A 395 10.70 -12.43 12.97
C THR A 395 9.19 -12.43 12.75
N VAL A 396 8.63 -11.33 12.29
CA VAL A 396 7.20 -11.24 11.91
C VAL A 396 6.92 -12.16 10.74
N ARG A 397 7.77 -12.17 9.70
CA ARG A 397 7.65 -13.10 8.56
C ARG A 397 7.69 -14.56 9.02
N LYS A 398 8.60 -14.91 9.92
CA LYS A 398 8.66 -16.26 10.53
C LYS A 398 7.38 -16.63 11.27
N ALA A 399 6.74 -15.68 11.94
CA ALA A 399 5.44 -15.93 12.58
C ALA A 399 4.34 -16.18 11.55
N MET A 400 4.32 -15.42 10.46
CA MET A 400 3.39 -15.64 9.34
C MET A 400 3.60 -17.02 8.71
N ASP A 401 4.86 -17.38 8.43
CA ASP A 401 5.23 -18.69 7.88
C ASP A 401 4.81 -19.83 8.84
N LEU A 402 5.07 -19.66 10.15
CA LEU A 402 4.66 -20.64 11.15
C LEU A 402 3.15 -20.89 11.15
N ILE A 403 2.33 -19.85 11.05
CA ILE A 403 0.87 -19.97 10.97
C ILE A 403 0.49 -20.71 9.68
N THR A 404 1.06 -20.29 8.56
CA THR A 404 0.75 -20.82 7.22
C THR A 404 1.16 -22.28 7.08
N ASP A 405 2.36 -22.65 7.51
CA ASP A 405 2.88 -24.02 7.43
C ASP A 405 2.08 -25.02 8.29
N ASN A 406 1.48 -24.52 9.38
CA ASN A 406 0.62 -25.32 10.24
C ASN A 406 -0.86 -25.29 9.83
N ALA A 407 -1.24 -24.52 8.80
CA ALA A 407 -2.61 -24.46 8.33
C ALA A 407 -3.09 -25.79 7.72
N LYS A 408 -4.34 -26.13 7.95
CA LYS A 408 -4.97 -27.36 7.45
C LYS A 408 -5.91 -27.03 6.31
N GLN A 409 -5.54 -27.40 5.10
CA GLN A 409 -6.41 -27.24 3.93
C GLN A 409 -7.57 -28.23 3.97
N VAL A 410 -8.80 -27.70 3.98
CA VAL A 410 -10.04 -28.48 4.03
C VAL A 410 -10.96 -28.16 2.85
N ALA A 411 -11.87 -29.07 2.52
CA ALA A 411 -12.85 -28.85 1.47
C ALA A 411 -13.88 -27.78 1.88
N LYS A 412 -14.41 -27.05 0.90
CA LYS A 412 -15.40 -25.96 1.12
C LYS A 412 -16.61 -26.40 1.95
N SER A 413 -17.12 -27.61 1.71
CA SER A 413 -18.24 -28.18 2.48
C SER A 413 -17.99 -28.33 3.98
N LYS A 414 -16.72 -28.44 4.40
CA LYS A 414 -16.37 -28.55 5.82
C LYS A 414 -16.35 -27.20 6.51
N LEU A 415 -15.94 -26.15 5.82
CA LEU A 415 -15.94 -24.76 6.34
C LEU A 415 -17.37 -24.23 6.47
N GLU A 416 -18.20 -24.42 5.43
CA GLU A 416 -19.61 -23.98 5.45
C GLU A 416 -20.42 -24.62 6.58
N ASN A 417 -20.18 -25.91 6.88
CA ASN A 417 -20.83 -26.61 7.98
C ASN A 417 -20.41 -26.06 9.36
N LYS A 418 -19.17 -25.59 9.50
CA LYS A 418 -18.67 -25.02 10.75
C LYS A 418 -19.26 -23.64 11.03
N GLU A 419 -19.35 -22.77 10.01
CA GLU A 419 -20.00 -21.46 10.11
C GLU A 419 -21.50 -21.56 10.47
N ASP A 420 -22.18 -22.61 10.00
CA ASP A 420 -23.60 -22.85 10.34
C ASP A 420 -23.78 -23.38 11.77
N ASP A 421 -22.80 -24.15 12.30
CA ASP A 421 -22.85 -24.64 13.68
C ASP A 421 -22.48 -23.53 14.68
N ASP A 422 -21.45 -22.71 14.40
CA ASP A 422 -21.09 -21.55 15.24
C ASP A 422 -22.21 -20.51 15.32
N LYS A 423 -22.97 -20.30 14.23
CA LYS A 423 -24.17 -19.42 14.21
C LYS A 423 -25.35 -19.99 15.01
N LYS A 424 -25.38 -21.29 15.27
CA LYS A 424 -26.42 -21.94 16.10
C LYS A 424 -26.08 -21.92 17.59
N GLU A 425 -24.80 -21.94 17.96
CA GLU A 425 -24.34 -21.86 19.35
C GLU A 425 -24.35 -20.42 19.89
N SER A 426 -24.33 -19.39 19.00
CA SER A 426 -24.38 -17.96 19.38
C SER A 426 -25.80 -17.37 19.46
N LYS A 427 -26.85 -18.19 19.35
CA LYS A 427 -28.27 -17.84 19.57
C LYS A 427 -28.81 -18.51 20.82
#